data_7f3573a970c242ca8aec7ed57d1d3b2a
#
_entry.id   7f3573a970c242ca8aec7ed57d1d3b2a
#
_cell.length_a   1.000
_cell.length_b   1.000
_cell.length_c   1.000
_cell.angle_alpha   90.00
_cell.angle_beta   90.00
_cell.angle_gamma   90.00
#
_symmetry.space_group_name_H-M   'P 1'
#
loop_
_entity.id
_entity.type
_entity.pdbx_description
1 polymer ?
#
loop_
_entity_poly.entity_id
_entity_poly.type
_entity_poly.pdbx_seq_one_letter_code
_entity_poly.pdbx_strand_id
1 'polypeptide(L)'
;KFSRATSKEMTFDMLAAWAHVKGINLVATGDFTHPEWLFLMKEKLEPQGNGFLRLKPGYLPPADNPYFKSLSLSTPEVSFILSTEISFIYSKMGKVKKVHLIVLAPDFKSVEKINTRLSGIGNLRSDGRPILGMDARNFVRMVADVAPRCVVIPSHIWTPWFSLFGANSGFDSIEECFEETTPFIFALETGLSSDPPMNWRLSALDRFALVSNSDAHSPSKI
;
A
#
# COMPACT_ATOMS: atom_id res chain seq x y z
N LYS A 1 -6.34 -8.82 1.88
CA LYS A 1 -7.40 -9.85 2.04
C LYS A 1 -8.06 -10.22 0.71
N PHE A 2 -8.27 -9.24 -0.13
CA PHE A 2 -8.98 -9.40 -1.40
C PHE A 2 -8.05 -9.41 -2.62
N SER A 3 -6.76 -9.13 -2.43
CA SER A 3 -5.75 -9.30 -3.48
C SER A 3 -5.48 -10.77 -3.76
N ARG A 4 -5.08 -11.06 -5.00
CA ARG A 4 -4.77 -12.41 -5.47
C ARG A 4 -3.73 -13.09 -4.58
N ALA A 5 -3.90 -14.38 -4.32
CA ALA A 5 -3.03 -15.23 -3.49
C ALA A 5 -2.95 -14.87 -1.99
N THR A 6 -3.77 -13.94 -1.50
CA THR A 6 -3.80 -13.56 -0.09
C THR A 6 -4.54 -14.60 0.76
N SER A 7 -3.98 -14.93 1.92
CA SER A 7 -4.57 -15.86 2.89
C SER A 7 -5.94 -15.40 3.38
N LYS A 8 -6.85 -16.35 3.60
CA LYS A 8 -8.16 -16.10 4.25
C LYS A 8 -8.00 -15.58 5.68
N GLU A 9 -6.90 -15.88 6.34
CA GLU A 9 -6.55 -15.40 7.68
C GLU A 9 -6.10 -13.94 7.73
N MET A 10 -5.96 -13.27 6.59
CA MET A 10 -5.62 -11.85 6.54
C MET A 10 -6.78 -11.00 7.07
N THR A 11 -6.88 -10.92 8.40
CA THR A 11 -7.87 -10.15 9.15
C THR A 11 -7.17 -9.16 10.08
N PHE A 12 -7.85 -8.11 10.53
CA PHE A 12 -7.20 -7.06 11.36
C PHE A 12 -6.76 -7.57 12.72
N ASP A 13 -7.53 -8.47 13.33
CA ASP A 13 -7.19 -9.15 14.57
C ASP A 13 -5.92 -10.00 14.43
N MET A 14 -5.81 -10.79 13.34
CA MET A 14 -4.63 -11.59 13.08
C MET A 14 -3.41 -10.75 12.69
N LEU A 15 -3.60 -9.66 11.94
CA LEU A 15 -2.53 -8.70 11.65
C LEU A 15 -2.01 -8.04 12.92
N ALA A 16 -2.90 -7.59 13.82
CA ALA A 16 -2.51 -7.02 15.09
C ALA A 16 -1.73 -8.01 15.96
N ALA A 17 -2.21 -9.26 16.02
CA ALA A 17 -1.56 -10.31 16.79
C ALA A 17 -0.15 -10.63 16.28
N TRP A 18 0.02 -10.86 14.97
CA TRP A 18 1.34 -11.11 14.39
C TRP A 18 2.27 -9.90 14.46
N ALA A 19 1.73 -8.68 14.31
CA ALA A 19 2.50 -7.46 14.50
C ALA A 19 3.06 -7.39 15.92
N HIS A 20 2.22 -7.67 16.93
CA HIS A 20 2.67 -7.73 18.33
C HIS A 20 3.77 -8.77 18.55
N VAL A 21 3.59 -10.01 18.04
CA VAL A 21 4.61 -11.08 18.13
C VAL A 21 5.96 -10.66 17.54
N LYS A 22 5.92 -9.89 16.45
CA LYS A 22 7.11 -9.46 15.72
C LYS A 22 7.68 -8.11 16.16
N GLY A 23 7.06 -7.43 17.13
CA GLY A 23 7.46 -6.09 17.56
C GLY A 23 7.19 -5.00 16.51
N ILE A 24 6.18 -5.20 15.66
CA ILE A 24 5.76 -4.23 14.64
C ILE A 24 4.65 -3.35 15.24
N ASN A 25 4.86 -2.05 15.27
CA ASN A 25 3.93 -1.10 15.88
C ASN A 25 2.98 -0.44 14.86
N LEU A 26 3.31 -0.48 13.57
CA LEU A 26 2.51 0.12 12.50
C LEU A 26 2.35 -0.86 11.34
N VAL A 27 1.10 -1.14 10.98
CA VAL A 27 0.74 -2.06 9.90
C VAL A 27 -0.09 -1.33 8.85
N ALA A 28 0.28 -1.50 7.59
CA ALA A 28 -0.52 -1.02 6.47
C ALA A 28 -1.72 -1.94 6.22
N THR A 29 -2.92 -1.36 6.01
CA THR A 29 -4.16 -2.15 5.85
C THR A 29 -4.23 -2.93 4.55
N GLY A 30 -3.58 -2.43 3.50
CA GLY A 30 -3.79 -2.92 2.13
C GLY A 30 -5.22 -2.68 1.62
N ASP A 31 -5.42 -2.86 0.35
CA ASP A 31 -6.71 -3.09 -0.33
C ASP A 31 -7.84 -2.08 -0.04
N PHE A 32 -7.56 -0.82 0.38
CA PHE A 32 -8.64 0.12 0.70
C PHE A 32 -9.54 0.47 -0.49
N THR A 33 -9.12 0.14 -1.70
CA THR A 33 -9.94 0.29 -2.91
C THR A 33 -11.06 -0.73 -2.99
N HIS A 34 -10.90 -1.91 -2.37
CA HIS A 34 -11.91 -2.95 -2.41
C HIS A 34 -13.08 -2.62 -1.44
N PRO A 35 -14.33 -2.52 -1.93
CA PRO A 35 -15.44 -2.02 -1.11
C PRO A 35 -15.76 -2.88 0.11
N GLU A 36 -15.64 -4.20 0.02
CA GLU A 36 -15.86 -5.08 1.18
C GLU A 36 -14.75 -4.95 2.23
N TRP A 37 -13.50 -4.76 1.79
CA TRP A 37 -12.40 -4.55 2.73
C TRP A 37 -12.50 -3.19 3.41
N LEU A 38 -12.86 -2.14 2.66
CA LEU A 38 -13.11 -0.81 3.22
C LEU A 38 -14.26 -0.82 4.24
N PHE A 39 -15.31 -1.59 3.96
CA PHE A 39 -16.40 -1.79 4.94
C PHE A 39 -15.87 -2.42 6.23
N LEU A 40 -15.09 -3.50 6.15
CA LEU A 40 -14.48 -4.15 7.31
C LEU A 40 -13.48 -3.24 8.05
N MET A 41 -12.72 -2.38 7.35
CA MET A 41 -11.88 -1.35 7.98
C MET A 41 -12.71 -0.42 8.86
N LYS A 42 -13.80 0.12 8.33
CA LYS A 42 -14.68 1.03 9.08
C LYS A 42 -15.39 0.35 10.24
N GLU A 43 -15.74 -0.92 10.07
CA GLU A 43 -16.34 -1.72 11.13
C GLU A 43 -15.37 -1.95 12.30
N LYS A 44 -14.13 -2.38 11.99
CA LYS A 44 -13.18 -2.91 12.99
C LYS A 44 -12.15 -1.91 13.48
N LEU A 45 -11.86 -0.86 12.72
CA LEU A 45 -10.85 0.12 13.07
C LEU A 45 -11.48 1.46 13.46
N GLU A 46 -10.82 2.19 14.37
CA GLU A 46 -11.19 3.54 14.77
C GLU A 46 -9.98 4.48 14.73
N PRO A 47 -10.19 5.79 14.40
CA PRO A 47 -9.12 6.77 14.35
C PRO A 47 -8.49 7.03 15.73
N GLN A 48 -7.15 7.22 15.74
CA GLN A 48 -6.39 7.65 16.91
C GLN A 48 -6.16 9.19 16.98
N GLY A 49 -6.62 9.94 15.98
CA GLY A 49 -6.47 11.40 15.92
C GLY A 49 -5.15 11.89 15.32
N ASN A 50 -4.21 11.01 15.02
CA ASN A 50 -2.87 11.31 14.49
C ASN A 50 -2.66 10.83 13.03
N GLY A 51 -3.73 10.45 12.33
CA GLY A 51 -3.67 9.87 10.98
C GLY A 51 -3.54 8.34 10.96
N PHE A 52 -3.42 7.72 12.13
CA PHE A 52 -3.45 6.27 12.29
C PHE A 52 -4.79 5.80 12.85
N LEU A 53 -5.00 4.49 12.76
CA LEU A 53 -6.17 3.81 13.28
C LEU A 53 -5.71 2.72 14.27
N ARG A 54 -6.60 2.31 15.13
CA ARG A 54 -6.40 1.15 16.00
C ARG A 54 -7.57 0.18 15.87
N LEU A 55 -7.36 -1.05 16.28
CA LEU A 55 -8.41 -2.04 16.38
C LEU A 55 -9.38 -1.62 17.49
N LYS A 56 -10.69 -1.61 17.20
CA LYS A 56 -11.70 -1.31 18.21
C LYS A 56 -11.72 -2.37 19.31
N PRO A 57 -12.04 -2.01 20.56
CA PRO A 57 -12.29 -2.98 21.62
C PRO A 57 -13.30 -4.05 21.17
N GLY A 58 -13.04 -5.32 21.49
CA GLY A 58 -13.90 -6.45 21.08
C GLY A 58 -13.51 -7.18 19.82
N TYR A 59 -12.56 -6.66 19.04
CA TYR A 59 -11.98 -7.33 17.87
C TYR A 59 -10.57 -7.86 18.10
N LEU A 60 -10.25 -8.17 19.35
CA LEU A 60 -8.97 -8.78 19.72
C LEU A 60 -8.87 -10.21 19.18
N PRO A 61 -7.66 -10.69 18.89
CA PRO A 61 -7.48 -12.07 18.45
C PRO A 61 -7.99 -13.05 19.51
N PRO A 62 -8.52 -14.23 19.08
CA PRO A 62 -9.01 -15.25 20.01
C PRO A 62 -7.90 -15.66 20.98
N ALA A 63 -8.19 -15.61 22.30
CA ALA A 63 -7.25 -15.97 23.37
C ALA A 63 -6.82 -17.45 23.33
N ASP A 64 -7.59 -18.31 22.66
CA ASP A 64 -7.32 -19.73 22.46
C ASP A 64 -6.44 -20.05 21.24
N ASN A 65 -6.07 -19.03 20.47
CA ASN A 65 -5.18 -19.24 19.33
C ASN A 65 -3.81 -19.74 19.81
N PRO A 66 -3.35 -20.92 19.37
CA PRO A 66 -2.15 -21.57 19.89
C PRO A 66 -0.87 -20.74 19.70
N TYR A 67 -0.82 -19.88 18.69
CA TYR A 67 0.31 -18.97 18.45
C TYR A 67 0.41 -17.83 19.46
N PHE A 68 -0.67 -17.51 20.20
CA PHE A 68 -0.76 -16.34 21.08
C PHE A 68 -0.98 -16.70 22.56
N LYS A 69 -1.10 -17.99 22.89
CA LYS A 69 -1.34 -18.48 24.27
C LYS A 69 -0.30 -18.01 25.31
N SER A 70 0.94 -17.78 24.88
CA SER A 70 2.03 -17.33 25.76
C SER A 70 2.14 -15.80 25.85
N LEU A 71 1.40 -15.08 25.03
CA LEU A 71 1.40 -13.63 25.04
C LEU A 71 0.32 -13.17 26.03
N SER A 72 0.74 -12.58 27.13
CA SER A 72 -0.16 -11.73 27.93
C SER A 72 -0.53 -10.54 27.02
N LEU A 73 -1.53 -10.75 26.17
CA LEU A 73 -2.05 -9.73 25.26
C LEU A 73 -2.86 -8.69 26.08
N SER A 74 -2.17 -7.95 26.92
CA SER A 74 -2.63 -6.60 27.21
C SER A 74 -2.61 -5.89 25.85
N THR A 75 -3.78 -5.55 25.31
CA THR A 75 -4.04 -4.91 24.02
C THR A 75 -2.77 -4.48 23.28
N PRO A 76 -2.36 -5.17 22.20
CA PRO A 76 -1.19 -4.72 21.44
C PRO A 76 -1.45 -3.30 20.94
N GLU A 77 -0.58 -2.37 21.26
CA GLU A 77 -0.61 -1.00 20.74
C GLU A 77 -0.16 -1.02 19.26
N VAL A 78 -0.86 -1.79 18.45
CA VAL A 78 -0.61 -1.84 17.00
C VAL A 78 -1.49 -0.81 16.32
N SER A 79 -0.84 0.13 15.67
CA SER A 79 -1.49 1.13 14.82
C SER A 79 -1.63 0.62 13.40
N PHE A 80 -2.66 1.09 12.70
CA PHE A 80 -2.88 0.84 11.29
C PHE A 80 -2.83 2.13 10.49
N ILE A 81 -2.30 2.06 9.26
CA ILE A 81 -2.40 3.12 8.27
C ILE A 81 -3.20 2.62 7.07
N LEU A 82 -4.15 3.44 6.59
CA LEU A 82 -4.92 3.09 5.39
C LEU A 82 -4.00 3.06 4.18
N SER A 83 -4.00 1.94 3.48
CA SER A 83 -3.17 1.76 2.28
C SER A 83 -3.87 0.93 1.22
N THR A 84 -3.37 1.05 0.00
CA THR A 84 -3.68 0.16 -1.12
C THR A 84 -2.51 0.14 -2.09
N GLU A 85 -2.34 -0.95 -2.80
CA GLU A 85 -1.51 -1.03 -3.99
C GLU A 85 -2.40 -1.07 -5.22
N ILE A 86 -2.00 -0.37 -6.28
CA ILE A 86 -2.74 -0.31 -7.54
C ILE A 86 -1.79 -0.66 -8.69
N SER A 87 -2.25 -1.51 -9.60
CA SER A 87 -1.54 -1.86 -10.83
C SER A 87 -1.96 -0.92 -11.96
N PHE A 88 -1.00 -0.31 -12.63
CA PHE A 88 -1.22 0.52 -13.82
C PHE A 88 -0.65 -0.17 -15.04
N ILE A 89 -1.48 -0.32 -16.10
CA ILE A 89 -1.07 -0.86 -17.40
C ILE A 89 -1.57 0.11 -18.47
N TYR A 90 -0.64 0.78 -19.16
CA TYR A 90 -0.99 1.79 -20.14
C TYR A 90 0.09 1.91 -21.22
N SER A 91 -0.22 2.58 -22.33
CA SER A 91 0.74 2.87 -23.39
C SER A 91 1.36 4.24 -23.18
N LYS A 92 2.69 4.33 -23.20
CA LYS A 92 3.44 5.59 -23.16
C LYS A 92 4.68 5.48 -24.03
N MET A 93 4.95 6.51 -24.83
CA MET A 93 6.09 6.52 -25.78
C MET A 93 6.13 5.30 -26.71
N GLY A 94 4.97 4.83 -27.17
CA GLY A 94 4.84 3.68 -28.06
C GLY A 94 5.10 2.30 -27.42
N LYS A 95 5.28 2.23 -26.11
CA LYS A 95 5.51 1.00 -25.36
C LYS A 95 4.46 0.78 -24.28
N VAL A 96 4.15 -0.48 -23.97
CA VAL A 96 3.32 -0.82 -22.81
C VAL A 96 4.14 -0.66 -21.54
N LYS A 97 3.67 0.19 -20.65
CA LYS A 97 4.23 0.42 -19.31
C LYS A 97 3.38 -0.26 -18.26
N LYS A 98 4.05 -0.84 -17.26
CA LYS A 98 3.39 -1.50 -16.13
C LYS A 98 4.10 -1.09 -14.85
N VAL A 99 3.37 -0.43 -13.95
CA VAL A 99 3.90 0.01 -12.65
C VAL A 99 2.89 -0.27 -11.54
N HIS A 100 3.40 -0.55 -10.35
CA HIS A 100 2.61 -0.58 -9.14
C HIS A 100 2.87 0.68 -8.32
N LEU A 101 1.82 1.23 -7.74
CA LEU A 101 1.91 2.36 -6.82
C LEU A 101 1.16 2.03 -5.52
N ILE A 102 1.83 2.24 -4.39
CA ILE A 102 1.21 2.24 -3.07
C ILE A 102 0.64 3.63 -2.81
N VAL A 103 -0.53 3.68 -2.20
CA VAL A 103 -1.12 4.91 -1.66
C VAL A 103 -1.32 4.73 -0.16
N LEU A 104 -0.79 5.66 0.63
CA LEU A 104 -1.07 5.81 2.05
C LEU A 104 -2.05 6.95 2.25
N ALA A 105 -3.10 6.73 3.04
CA ALA A 105 -4.13 7.73 3.29
C ALA A 105 -4.29 8.00 4.80
N PRO A 106 -4.43 9.27 5.22
CA PRO A 106 -4.52 9.64 6.63
C PRO A 106 -5.92 9.42 7.23
N ASP A 107 -6.95 9.28 6.39
CA ASP A 107 -8.34 9.17 6.85
C ASP A 107 -9.25 8.52 5.79
N PHE A 108 -10.40 8.02 6.23
CA PHE A 108 -11.41 7.40 5.37
C PHE A 108 -12.00 8.36 4.33
N LYS A 109 -12.11 9.65 4.64
CA LYS A 109 -12.62 10.66 3.70
C LYS A 109 -11.72 10.79 2.47
N SER A 110 -10.41 10.74 2.67
CA SER A 110 -9.42 10.73 1.59
C SER A 110 -9.57 9.47 0.74
N VAL A 111 -9.71 8.30 1.37
CA VAL A 111 -9.95 7.03 0.68
C VAL A 111 -11.23 7.08 -0.16
N GLU A 112 -12.34 7.58 0.39
CA GLU A 112 -13.62 7.69 -0.32
C GLU A 112 -13.52 8.57 -1.56
N LYS A 113 -12.83 9.70 -1.48
CA LYS A 113 -12.61 10.60 -2.62
C LYS A 113 -11.81 9.91 -3.73
N ILE A 114 -10.73 9.20 -3.37
CA ILE A 114 -9.92 8.43 -4.32
C ILE A 114 -10.78 7.35 -4.97
N ASN A 115 -11.47 6.52 -4.16
CA ASN A 115 -12.29 5.41 -4.66
C ASN A 115 -13.43 5.91 -5.57
N THR A 116 -14.04 7.06 -5.28
CA THR A 116 -15.05 7.67 -6.14
C THR A 116 -14.49 8.00 -7.53
N ARG A 117 -13.27 8.51 -7.61
CA ARG A 117 -12.61 8.78 -8.89
C ARG A 117 -12.25 7.48 -9.63
N LEU A 118 -11.70 6.51 -8.91
CA LEU A 118 -11.23 5.25 -9.50
C LEU A 118 -12.37 4.36 -9.97
N SER A 119 -13.54 4.39 -9.32
CA SER A 119 -14.72 3.59 -9.71
C SER A 119 -15.24 3.93 -11.10
N GLY A 120 -14.98 5.13 -11.61
CA GLY A 120 -15.27 5.51 -12.99
C GLY A 120 -14.25 5.04 -14.02
N ILE A 121 -13.10 4.49 -13.58
CA ILE A 121 -11.98 4.10 -14.44
C ILE A 121 -11.83 2.58 -14.50
N GLY A 122 -12.11 1.87 -13.41
CA GLY A 122 -11.96 0.43 -13.33
C GLY A 122 -12.83 -0.24 -12.28
N ASN A 123 -12.87 -1.58 -12.33
CA ASN A 123 -13.65 -2.38 -11.40
C ASN A 123 -12.87 -2.64 -10.10
N LEU A 124 -13.18 -1.86 -9.07
CA LEU A 124 -12.54 -1.98 -7.74
C LEU A 124 -13.02 -3.22 -6.95
N ARG A 125 -14.03 -3.94 -7.42
CA ARG A 125 -14.54 -5.16 -6.76
C ARG A 125 -13.85 -6.43 -7.22
N SER A 126 -13.09 -6.37 -8.32
CA SER A 126 -12.51 -7.57 -8.93
C SER A 126 -11.30 -8.10 -8.19
N ASP A 127 -10.55 -7.22 -7.53
CA ASP A 127 -9.31 -7.57 -6.82
C ASP A 127 -8.98 -6.47 -5.81
N GLY A 128 -8.33 -6.80 -4.68
CA GLY A 128 -7.83 -5.83 -3.71
C GLY A 128 -6.79 -4.88 -4.30
N ARG A 129 -6.02 -5.38 -5.28
CA ARG A 129 -5.10 -4.60 -6.10
C ARG A 129 -5.66 -4.44 -7.52
N PRO A 130 -6.51 -3.44 -7.77
CA PRO A 130 -7.15 -3.25 -9.07
C PRO A 130 -6.13 -2.93 -10.16
N ILE A 131 -6.43 -3.37 -11.38
CA ILE A 131 -5.67 -3.04 -12.58
C ILE A 131 -6.38 -1.91 -13.30
N LEU A 132 -5.68 -0.80 -13.52
CA LEU A 132 -6.23 0.39 -14.15
C LEU A 132 -5.48 0.73 -15.45
N GLY A 133 -6.22 1.03 -16.50
CA GLY A 133 -5.70 1.50 -17.80
C GLY A 133 -5.44 3.01 -17.80
N MET A 134 -4.74 3.52 -16.78
CA MET A 134 -4.50 4.94 -16.54
C MET A 134 -3.00 5.21 -16.46
N ASP A 135 -2.53 6.33 -17.03
CA ASP A 135 -1.15 6.79 -16.85
C ASP A 135 -0.87 7.10 -15.38
N ALA A 136 0.26 6.61 -14.86
CA ALA A 136 0.69 6.79 -13.48
C ALA A 136 0.81 8.28 -13.09
N ARG A 137 1.29 9.14 -13.98
CA ARG A 137 1.30 10.61 -13.83
C ARG A 137 -0.09 11.17 -13.57
N ASN A 138 -1.09 10.76 -14.37
CA ASN A 138 -2.47 11.22 -14.21
C ASN A 138 -3.08 10.76 -12.88
N PHE A 139 -2.71 9.56 -12.44
CA PHE A 139 -3.11 9.08 -11.12
C PHE A 139 -2.53 9.92 -9.99
N VAL A 140 -1.22 10.21 -10.01
CA VAL A 140 -0.57 11.06 -9.01
C VAL A 140 -1.21 12.45 -8.96
N ARG A 141 -1.46 13.06 -10.13
CA ARG A 141 -2.17 14.34 -10.21
C ARG A 141 -3.55 14.25 -9.57
N MET A 142 -4.34 13.23 -9.93
CA MET A 142 -5.68 13.03 -9.36
C MET A 142 -5.63 12.91 -7.83
N VAL A 143 -4.68 12.15 -7.27
CA VAL A 143 -4.52 12.03 -5.82
C VAL A 143 -4.16 13.38 -5.20
N ALA A 144 -3.21 14.13 -5.78
CA ALA A 144 -2.82 15.45 -5.31
C ALA A 144 -4.01 16.43 -5.29
N ASP A 145 -4.90 16.37 -6.29
CA ASP A 145 -6.07 17.24 -6.41
C ASP A 145 -7.17 16.90 -5.36
N VAL A 146 -7.49 15.62 -5.17
CA VAL A 146 -8.67 15.23 -4.35
C VAL A 146 -8.32 14.87 -2.91
N ALA A 147 -7.08 14.46 -2.67
CA ALA A 147 -6.60 13.98 -1.37
C ALA A 147 -5.12 14.36 -1.12
N PRO A 148 -4.77 15.66 -1.06
CA PRO A 148 -3.38 16.15 -1.06
C PRO A 148 -2.53 15.70 0.14
N ARG A 149 -3.14 15.14 1.18
CA ARG A 149 -2.43 14.57 2.33
C ARG A 149 -2.09 13.09 2.18
N CYS A 150 -2.52 12.45 1.08
CA CYS A 150 -2.11 11.10 0.75
C CYS A 150 -0.69 11.09 0.20
N VAL A 151 0.03 9.99 0.44
CA VAL A 151 1.36 9.77 -0.09
C VAL A 151 1.30 8.67 -1.14
N VAL A 152 1.86 8.93 -2.31
CA VAL A 152 2.00 7.94 -3.39
C VAL A 152 3.45 7.49 -3.45
N ILE A 153 3.66 6.17 -3.43
CA ILE A 153 4.98 5.54 -3.39
C ILE A 153 5.07 4.52 -4.54
N PRO A 154 6.00 4.65 -5.48
CA PRO A 154 6.29 3.58 -6.44
C PRO A 154 6.74 2.32 -5.71
N SER A 155 6.05 1.18 -5.99
CA SER A 155 6.29 -0.10 -5.33
C SER A 155 7.51 -0.79 -5.92
N HIS A 156 8.26 -1.52 -5.06
CA HIS A 156 9.37 -2.43 -5.44
C HIS A 156 10.08 -2.03 -6.74
N ILE A 157 10.68 -0.85 -6.76
CA ILE A 157 11.06 -0.06 -7.97
C ILE A 157 11.99 -0.75 -8.95
N TRP A 158 12.62 -1.90 -8.60
CA TRP A 158 13.58 -2.63 -9.43
C TRP A 158 13.13 -4.05 -9.83
N THR A 159 11.89 -4.46 -9.55
CA THR A 159 11.40 -5.74 -10.07
C THR A 159 11.31 -5.69 -11.59
N PRO A 160 11.54 -6.80 -12.32
CA PRO A 160 11.56 -6.79 -13.79
C PRO A 160 10.25 -6.32 -14.44
N TRP A 161 9.12 -6.57 -13.76
CA TRP A 161 7.77 -6.23 -14.19
C TRP A 161 7.06 -5.40 -13.14
N PHE A 162 6.13 -4.56 -13.56
CA PHE A 162 5.26 -3.75 -12.69
C PHE A 162 6.01 -2.82 -11.73
N SER A 163 7.15 -2.31 -12.14
CA SER A 163 7.97 -1.42 -11.32
C SER A 163 8.48 -0.21 -12.10
N LEU A 164 8.89 0.82 -11.36
CA LEU A 164 9.33 2.08 -11.94
C LEU A 164 10.52 1.90 -12.89
N PHE A 165 11.55 1.15 -12.47
CA PHE A 165 12.76 0.90 -13.23
C PHE A 165 12.86 -0.53 -13.79
N GLY A 166 11.73 -1.22 -13.88
CA GLY A 166 11.68 -2.60 -14.36
C GLY A 166 12.13 -2.73 -15.81
N ALA A 167 13.09 -3.61 -16.06
CA ALA A 167 13.69 -3.81 -17.37
C ALA A 167 12.68 -4.14 -18.50
N ASN A 168 11.56 -4.79 -18.14
CA ASN A 168 10.57 -5.25 -19.14
C ASN A 168 9.43 -4.25 -19.37
N SER A 169 9.12 -3.37 -18.42
CA SER A 169 7.93 -2.53 -18.53
C SER A 169 8.03 -1.18 -17.80
N GLY A 170 9.19 -0.87 -17.25
CA GLY A 170 9.46 0.36 -16.51
C GLY A 170 9.97 1.50 -17.39
N PHE A 171 10.64 2.43 -16.75
CA PHE A 171 11.18 3.67 -17.30
C PHE A 171 12.67 3.78 -16.95
N ASP A 172 13.39 4.65 -17.68
CA ASP A 172 14.79 4.90 -17.42
C ASP A 172 15.00 6.00 -16.36
N SER A 173 13.97 6.83 -16.10
CA SER A 173 13.98 7.84 -15.06
C SER A 173 12.61 8.02 -14.40
N ILE A 174 12.59 8.65 -13.22
CA ILE A 174 11.35 9.00 -12.50
C ILE A 174 10.57 10.04 -13.30
N GLU A 175 11.28 10.98 -13.89
CA GLU A 175 10.73 12.07 -14.70
C GLU A 175 10.02 11.55 -15.96
N GLU A 176 10.49 10.49 -16.58
CA GLU A 176 9.79 9.85 -17.70
C GLU A 176 8.44 9.24 -17.29
N CYS A 177 8.35 8.72 -16.07
CA CYS A 177 7.12 8.15 -15.55
C CYS A 177 6.13 9.23 -15.12
N PHE A 178 6.58 10.16 -14.26
CA PHE A 178 5.71 11.07 -13.54
C PHE A 178 5.70 12.51 -14.08
N GLU A 179 6.64 12.86 -14.97
CA GLU A 179 6.74 14.19 -15.59
C GLU A 179 6.62 15.32 -14.55
N GLU A 180 5.72 16.28 -14.76
CA GLU A 180 5.47 17.40 -13.86
C GLU A 180 4.87 16.98 -12.49
N THR A 181 4.43 15.75 -12.32
CA THR A 181 3.95 15.25 -11.02
C THR A 181 5.06 14.62 -10.17
N THR A 182 6.29 14.52 -10.68
CA THR A 182 7.45 14.03 -9.93
C THR A 182 7.65 14.72 -8.57
N PRO A 183 7.39 16.03 -8.38
CA PRO A 183 7.49 16.67 -7.07
C PRO A 183 6.52 16.15 -6.01
N PHE A 184 5.48 15.40 -6.38
CA PHE A 184 4.54 14.77 -5.45
C PHE A 184 4.97 13.36 -5.02
N ILE A 185 6.09 12.84 -5.55
CA ILE A 185 6.70 11.58 -5.12
C ILE A 185 7.78 11.91 -4.09
N PHE A 186 7.60 11.42 -2.85
CA PHE A 186 8.51 11.70 -1.74
C PHE A 186 9.31 10.46 -1.31
N ALA A 187 8.83 9.28 -1.64
CA ALA A 187 9.45 8.01 -1.23
C ALA A 187 9.41 6.98 -2.36
N LEU A 188 10.32 6.03 -2.31
CA LEU A 188 10.44 4.90 -3.23
C LEU A 188 10.54 3.62 -2.41
N GLU A 189 9.86 2.55 -2.86
CA GLU A 189 9.95 1.27 -2.19
C GLU A 189 11.12 0.44 -2.74
N THR A 190 11.99 0.01 -1.82
CA THR A 190 13.00 -1.02 -2.07
C THR A 190 12.45 -2.40 -1.70
N GLY A 191 13.26 -3.41 -1.76
CA GLY A 191 12.88 -4.78 -1.43
C GLY A 191 12.63 -5.62 -2.68
N LEU A 192 12.40 -6.93 -2.49
CA LEU A 192 12.29 -7.97 -3.52
C LEU A 192 13.54 -8.06 -4.41
N SER A 193 13.89 -7.02 -5.16
CA SER A 193 15.02 -7.01 -6.12
C SER A 193 16.07 -5.95 -5.82
N SER A 194 15.92 -5.17 -4.76
CA SER A 194 16.89 -4.15 -4.37
C SER A 194 16.89 -3.89 -2.86
N ASP A 195 17.97 -3.28 -2.39
CA ASP A 195 18.14 -2.80 -1.04
C ASP A 195 18.55 -1.33 -1.03
N PRO A 196 18.58 -0.64 0.13
CA PRO A 196 19.01 0.75 0.21
C PRO A 196 20.41 0.99 -0.34
N PRO A 197 21.45 0.17 -0.05
CA PRO A 197 22.79 0.36 -0.62
C PRO A 197 22.84 0.34 -2.14
N MET A 198 22.01 -0.47 -2.81
CA MET A 198 21.90 -0.44 -4.27
C MET A 198 21.36 0.89 -4.77
N ASN A 199 20.34 1.42 -4.11
CA ASN A 199 19.70 2.68 -4.48
C ASN A 199 20.60 3.89 -4.23
N TRP A 200 21.39 3.90 -3.15
CA TRP A 200 22.37 4.98 -2.86
C TRP A 200 23.50 5.12 -3.87
N ARG A 201 23.65 4.15 -4.77
CA ARG A 201 24.62 4.25 -5.88
C ARG A 201 24.14 5.16 -7.01
N LEU A 202 22.89 5.59 -6.98
CA LEU A 202 22.25 6.44 -7.99
C LEU A 202 21.89 7.78 -7.37
N SER A 203 22.72 8.80 -7.62
CA SER A 203 22.50 10.15 -7.08
C SER A 203 21.16 10.76 -7.45
N ALA A 204 20.55 10.35 -8.56
CA ALA A 204 19.21 10.75 -8.94
C ALA A 204 18.13 10.36 -7.92
N LEU A 205 18.40 9.36 -7.05
CA LEU A 205 17.47 8.88 -6.03
C LEU A 205 17.71 9.50 -4.64
N ASP A 206 18.76 10.27 -4.43
CA ASP A 206 19.18 10.77 -3.11
C ASP A 206 18.11 11.65 -2.42
N ARG A 207 17.25 12.29 -3.18
CA ARG A 207 16.18 13.16 -2.67
C ARG A 207 14.96 12.40 -2.12
N PHE A 208 14.85 11.10 -2.40
CA PHE A 208 13.69 10.30 -2.02
C PHE A 208 13.96 9.51 -0.74
N ALA A 209 12.96 9.46 0.14
CA ALA A 209 13.00 8.52 1.25
C ALA A 209 12.89 7.08 0.72
N LEU A 210 13.70 6.17 1.25
CA LEU A 210 13.59 4.76 0.91
C LEU A 210 12.76 4.06 1.98
N VAL A 211 11.74 3.33 1.55
CA VAL A 211 10.90 2.49 2.41
C VAL A 211 10.97 1.04 1.93
N SER A 212 10.67 0.10 2.82
CA SER A 212 10.60 -1.31 2.48
C SER A 212 9.41 -1.92 3.19
N ASN A 213 8.61 -2.69 2.45
CA ASN A 213 7.45 -3.39 2.98
C ASN A 213 7.62 -4.90 2.78
N SER A 214 6.84 -5.69 3.53
CA SER A 214 6.96 -7.14 3.52
C SER A 214 6.38 -7.80 2.27
N ASP A 215 5.52 -7.13 1.51
CA ASP A 215 4.66 -7.71 0.44
C ASP A 215 3.94 -8.97 0.94
N ALA A 216 3.44 -8.92 2.17
CA ALA A 216 2.92 -10.08 2.88
C ALA A 216 1.57 -10.52 2.33
N HIS A 217 1.46 -11.81 2.00
CA HIS A 217 0.23 -12.47 1.57
C HIS A 217 -0.44 -13.30 2.69
N SER A 218 0.14 -13.29 3.89
CA SER A 218 -0.45 -13.87 5.10
C SER A 218 -0.04 -13.09 6.34
N PRO A 219 -0.82 -13.09 7.44
CA PRO A 219 -0.51 -12.33 8.65
C PRO A 219 0.85 -12.68 9.26
N SER A 220 1.24 -13.96 9.19
CA SER A 220 2.53 -14.42 9.73
C SER A 220 3.76 -13.94 8.94
N LYS A 221 3.56 -13.31 7.79
CA LYS A 221 4.64 -12.85 6.89
C LYS A 221 4.84 -11.34 6.88
N ILE A 222 4.04 -10.58 7.64
CA ILE A 222 4.21 -9.12 7.79
C ILE A 222 5.55 -8.76 8.41
#